data_2145c93bf18d3faa548d78c034c91350
#
_entry.id   2145c93bf18d3faa548d78c034c91350
#
_cell.length_a   1.000
_cell.length_b   1.000
_cell.length_c   1.000
_cell.angle_alpha   90.00
_cell.angle_beta   90.00
_cell.angle_gamma   90.00
#
_symmetry.space_group_name_H-M   'P 1'
#
loop_
_entity.id
_entity.type
_entity.pdbx_description
1 polymer ?
#
loop_
_entity_poly.entity_id
_entity_poly.type
_entity_poly.pdbx_seq_one_letter_code
_entity_poly.pdbx_strand_id
1 'polypeptide(L)'
;MKKVLVFAGTTEGRELAELLADSKIKCSVCVATDYALELMNDKRLDVHGGRLTEEEMEVLMRDGKFDVVVDATHPYAQIVSQNVRQAADKESISLIRLRRSTESAEEGFVSFKTHEECSAWLSFQTGNILLTTGSKDLGSYAKNETIKNHLFVRVLPGEESIRLCTANGITG
;
A
#
# COMPACT_ATOMS: atom_id res chain seq x y z
N MET A 1 14.72 13.97 23.36
CA MET A 1 15.02 12.91 22.34
C MET A 1 13.86 12.93 21.36
N LYS A 2 14.11 13.07 20.07
CA LYS A 2 13.04 13.16 19.06
C LYS A 2 12.25 11.85 18.99
N LYS A 3 10.95 11.96 18.77
CA LYS A 3 10.02 10.85 18.62
C LYS A 3 9.34 10.92 17.25
N VAL A 4 9.42 9.86 16.47
CA VAL A 4 8.92 9.79 15.10
C VAL A 4 7.79 8.75 15.01
N LEU A 5 6.69 9.11 14.35
CA LEU A 5 5.63 8.19 13.97
C LEU A 5 5.74 7.89 12.47
N VAL A 6 5.81 6.61 12.09
CA VAL A 6 5.90 6.18 10.70
C VAL A 6 4.65 5.39 10.34
N PHE A 7 3.88 5.86 9.38
CA PHE A 7 2.85 5.05 8.73
C PHE A 7 3.51 4.28 7.59
N ALA A 8 3.79 2.99 7.83
CA ALA A 8 4.52 2.14 6.91
C ALA A 8 3.56 1.28 6.05
N GLY A 9 4.01 0.92 4.87
CA GLY A 9 3.25 0.09 3.92
C GLY A 9 4.11 -0.27 2.72
N THR A 10 5.38 0.11 2.74
CA THR A 10 6.37 -0.14 1.69
C THR A 10 7.67 -0.63 2.29
N THR A 11 8.54 -1.16 1.45
CA THR A 11 9.90 -1.55 1.85
C THR A 11 10.68 -0.36 2.40
N GLU A 12 10.56 0.81 1.75
CA GLU A 12 11.23 2.04 2.17
C GLU A 12 10.77 2.50 3.57
N GLY A 13 9.49 2.30 3.89
CA GLY A 13 8.96 2.60 5.23
C GLY A 13 9.54 1.69 6.31
N ARG A 14 9.74 0.42 5.99
CA ARG A 14 10.41 -0.54 6.90
C ARG A 14 11.88 -0.18 7.09
N GLU A 15 12.61 0.02 6.02
CA GLU A 15 14.03 0.39 6.06
C GLU A 15 14.26 1.69 6.84
N LEU A 16 13.37 2.68 6.68
CA LEU A 16 13.42 3.90 7.48
C LEU A 16 13.23 3.61 8.97
N ALA A 17 12.25 2.78 9.33
CA ALA A 17 12.00 2.45 10.72
C ALA A 17 13.19 1.73 11.38
N GLU A 18 13.81 0.78 10.68
CA GLU A 18 15.02 0.09 11.09
C GLU A 18 16.20 1.07 11.28
N LEU A 19 16.41 1.99 10.32
CA LEU A 19 17.43 3.03 10.39
C LEU A 19 17.23 3.97 11.60
N LEU A 20 15.97 4.35 11.88
CA LEU A 20 15.65 5.19 13.04
C LEU A 20 15.95 4.45 14.36
N ALA A 21 15.65 3.15 14.43
CA ALA A 21 15.97 2.32 15.59
C ALA A 21 17.49 2.22 15.80
N ASP A 22 18.28 2.06 14.74
CA ASP A 22 19.74 2.06 14.80
C ASP A 22 20.30 3.40 15.26
N SER A 23 19.67 4.50 14.88
CA SER A 23 20.05 5.87 15.29
C SER A 23 19.60 6.23 16.71
N LYS A 24 19.02 5.31 17.46
CA LYS A 24 18.47 5.52 18.81
C LYS A 24 17.39 6.61 18.86
N ILE A 25 16.69 6.85 17.77
CA ILE A 25 15.51 7.71 17.71
C ILE A 25 14.29 6.86 18.11
N LYS A 26 13.46 7.37 18.99
CA LYS A 26 12.21 6.67 19.35
C LYS A 26 11.30 6.66 18.12
N CYS A 27 10.99 5.48 17.61
CA CYS A 27 10.14 5.28 16.45
C CYS A 27 8.95 4.38 16.83
N SER A 28 7.73 4.88 16.61
CA SER A 28 6.51 4.06 16.58
C SER A 28 6.09 3.89 15.13
N VAL A 29 5.64 2.68 14.76
CA VAL A 29 5.29 2.32 13.39
C VAL A 29 3.87 1.83 13.33
N CYS A 30 3.05 2.38 12.42
CA CYS A 30 1.72 1.90 12.12
C CYS A 30 1.71 1.14 10.80
N VAL A 31 1.12 -0.06 10.78
CA VAL A 31 0.94 -0.89 9.58
C VAL A 31 -0.52 -1.34 9.49
N ALA A 32 -1.07 -1.39 8.27
CA ALA A 32 -2.49 -1.62 8.05
C ALA A 32 -2.89 -3.10 7.93
N THR A 33 -1.92 -4.03 7.80
CA THR A 33 -2.18 -5.45 7.55
C THR A 33 -1.35 -6.35 8.44
N ASP A 34 -1.89 -7.51 8.78
CA ASP A 34 -1.17 -8.54 9.56
C ASP A 34 0.11 -8.99 8.86
N TYR A 35 0.09 -9.09 7.54
CA TYR A 35 1.28 -9.39 6.75
C TYR A 35 2.40 -8.34 6.93
N ALA A 36 2.03 -7.05 6.93
CA ALA A 36 3.00 -5.98 7.17
C ALA A 36 3.50 -6.00 8.62
N LEU A 37 2.63 -6.39 9.58
CA LEU A 37 3.01 -6.55 10.99
C LEU A 37 4.04 -7.69 11.16
N GLU A 38 3.87 -8.81 10.49
CA GLU A 38 4.82 -9.93 10.51
C GLU A 38 6.19 -9.55 9.92
N LEU A 39 6.21 -8.66 8.91
CA LEU A 39 7.45 -8.17 8.30
C LEU A 39 8.22 -7.17 9.19
N MET A 40 7.53 -6.51 10.13
CA MET A 40 8.11 -5.56 11.10
C MET A 40 8.62 -6.28 12.36
N ASN A 41 9.48 -7.26 12.20
CA ASN A 41 9.89 -8.17 13.29
C ASN A 41 11.11 -7.65 14.10
N ASP A 42 11.37 -6.33 14.12
CA ASP A 42 12.41 -5.74 14.93
C ASP A 42 11.87 -5.37 16.33
N LYS A 43 12.34 -6.08 17.36
CA LYS A 43 11.91 -5.88 18.76
C LYS A 43 12.22 -4.49 19.33
N ARG A 44 13.01 -3.68 18.64
CA ARG A 44 13.33 -2.30 19.03
C ARG A 44 12.26 -1.30 18.59
N LEU A 45 11.39 -1.71 17.67
CA LEU A 45 10.30 -0.91 17.13
C LEU A 45 9.03 -1.10 17.96
N ASP A 46 8.33 -0.01 18.21
CA ASP A 46 6.99 -0.01 18.77
C ASP A 46 6.00 -0.06 17.60
N VAL A 47 5.51 -1.27 17.27
CA VAL A 47 4.71 -1.52 16.07
C VAL A 47 3.24 -1.73 16.41
N HIS A 48 2.37 -0.95 15.77
CA HIS A 48 0.92 -1.00 15.87
C HIS A 48 0.31 -1.54 14.58
N GLY A 49 -0.38 -2.68 14.67
CA GLY A 49 -1.10 -3.28 13.55
C GLY A 49 -2.56 -2.83 13.51
N GLY A 50 -3.12 -2.71 12.31
CA GLY A 50 -4.52 -2.41 12.08
C GLY A 50 -4.75 -1.13 11.27
N ARG A 51 -5.98 -1.03 10.73
CA ARG A 51 -6.39 0.18 10.01
C ARG A 51 -6.90 1.20 11.01
N LEU A 52 -6.35 2.40 10.97
CA LEU A 52 -6.77 3.52 11.77
C LEU A 52 -7.66 4.46 10.96
N THR A 53 -8.71 4.98 11.59
CA THR A 53 -9.49 6.13 11.09
C THR A 53 -8.70 7.42 11.27
N GLU A 54 -9.16 8.52 10.67
CA GLU A 54 -8.54 9.85 10.86
C GLU A 54 -8.54 10.24 12.35
N GLU A 55 -9.67 10.04 13.05
CA GLU A 55 -9.82 10.37 14.47
C GLU A 55 -8.87 9.53 15.36
N GLU A 56 -8.71 8.25 15.05
CA GLU A 56 -7.77 7.39 15.78
C GLU A 56 -6.32 7.82 15.55
N MET A 57 -5.98 8.28 14.33
CA MET A 57 -4.67 8.87 14.02
C MET A 57 -4.41 10.16 14.80
N GLU A 58 -5.42 11.05 14.91
CA GLU A 58 -5.33 12.28 15.72
C GLU A 58 -5.05 11.96 17.18
N VAL A 59 -5.81 11.03 17.75
CA VAL A 59 -5.61 10.60 19.16
C VAL A 59 -4.21 10.03 19.35
N LEU A 60 -3.77 9.16 18.46
CA LEU A 60 -2.44 8.56 18.50
C LEU A 60 -1.34 9.63 18.42
N MET A 61 -1.48 10.60 17.53
CA MET A 61 -0.49 11.69 17.36
C MET A 61 -0.41 12.60 18.58
N ARG A 62 -1.56 13.01 19.12
CA ARG A 62 -1.68 13.86 20.30
C ARG A 62 -1.11 13.18 21.56
N ASP A 63 -1.56 11.96 21.84
CA ASP A 63 -1.18 11.23 23.06
C ASP A 63 0.29 10.76 22.98
N GLY A 64 0.74 10.41 21.78
CA GLY A 64 2.10 9.98 21.50
C GLY A 64 3.14 11.09 21.61
N LYS A 65 2.75 12.38 21.49
CA LYS A 65 3.64 13.55 21.49
C LYS A 65 4.82 13.39 20.54
N PHE A 66 4.49 13.12 19.28
CA PHE A 66 5.48 12.95 18.22
C PHE A 66 5.98 14.31 17.72
N ASP A 67 7.27 14.39 17.39
CA ASP A 67 7.88 15.58 16.80
C ASP A 67 7.69 15.62 15.26
N VAL A 68 7.60 14.43 14.64
CA VAL A 68 7.48 14.28 13.20
C VAL A 68 6.63 13.05 12.88
N VAL A 69 5.79 13.17 11.87
CA VAL A 69 5.07 12.06 11.23
C VAL A 69 5.66 11.81 9.87
N VAL A 70 5.90 10.54 9.53
CA VAL A 70 6.33 10.12 8.21
C VAL A 70 5.25 9.25 7.58
N ASP A 71 4.74 9.69 6.44
CA ASP A 71 3.87 8.88 5.59
C ASP A 71 4.72 8.13 4.55
N ALA A 72 4.94 6.84 4.81
CA ALA A 72 5.62 5.89 3.95
C ALA A 72 4.66 4.79 3.45
N THR A 73 3.39 5.13 3.32
CA THR A 73 2.36 4.23 2.78
C THR A 73 2.53 4.06 1.26
N HIS A 74 1.94 3.00 0.72
CA HIS A 74 2.00 2.74 -0.72
C HIS A 74 1.42 3.92 -1.53
N PRO A 75 2.00 4.30 -2.68
CA PRO A 75 1.50 5.42 -3.50
C PRO A 75 0.01 5.35 -3.85
N TYR A 76 -0.55 4.14 -3.97
CA TYR A 76 -1.97 3.92 -4.27
C TYR A 76 -2.88 3.95 -3.04
N ALA A 77 -2.33 4.04 -1.84
CA ALA A 77 -3.10 4.14 -0.60
C ALA A 77 -3.55 5.58 -0.31
N GLN A 78 -4.26 6.20 -1.25
CA GLN A 78 -4.62 7.63 -1.22
C GLN A 78 -5.43 8.01 0.01
N ILE A 79 -6.40 7.19 0.41
CA ILE A 79 -7.28 7.46 1.56
C ILE A 79 -6.46 7.57 2.84
N VAL A 80 -5.60 6.60 3.11
CA VAL A 80 -4.77 6.62 4.33
C VAL A 80 -3.78 7.78 4.32
N SER A 81 -3.18 8.12 3.17
CA SER A 81 -2.29 9.28 3.05
C SER A 81 -3.04 10.60 3.32
N GLN A 82 -4.29 10.70 2.88
CA GLN A 82 -5.13 11.86 3.16
C GLN A 82 -5.45 11.95 4.65
N ASN A 83 -5.87 10.86 5.29
CA ASN A 83 -6.16 10.82 6.72
C ASN A 83 -4.93 11.20 7.56
N VAL A 84 -3.75 10.63 7.23
CA VAL A 84 -2.49 10.97 7.92
C VAL A 84 -2.18 12.46 7.81
N ARG A 85 -2.39 13.05 6.63
CA ARG A 85 -2.18 14.50 6.42
C ARG A 85 -3.14 15.32 7.27
N GLN A 86 -4.43 15.02 7.24
CA GLN A 86 -5.46 15.75 7.98
C GLN A 86 -5.21 15.67 9.49
N ALA A 87 -4.89 14.48 10.01
CA ALA A 87 -4.56 14.29 11.42
C ALA A 87 -3.29 15.06 11.82
N ALA A 88 -2.23 15.03 11.02
CA ALA A 88 -1.00 15.76 11.30
C ALA A 88 -1.21 17.28 11.27
N ASP A 89 -2.01 17.79 10.32
CA ASP A 89 -2.37 19.22 10.22
C ASP A 89 -3.16 19.67 11.45
N LYS A 90 -4.15 18.89 11.89
CA LYS A 90 -4.96 19.20 13.09
C LYS A 90 -4.12 19.24 14.38
N GLU A 91 -3.21 18.30 14.52
CA GLU A 91 -2.32 18.23 15.69
C GLU A 91 -1.05 19.10 15.54
N SER A 92 -0.94 19.88 14.45
CA SER A 92 0.19 20.78 14.16
C SER A 92 1.56 20.08 14.19
N ILE A 93 1.61 18.84 13.71
CA ILE A 93 2.84 18.04 13.65
C ILE A 93 3.40 18.07 12.21
N SER A 94 4.71 18.22 12.09
CA SER A 94 5.38 18.19 10.77
C SER A 94 5.21 16.84 10.08
N LEU A 95 4.72 16.86 8.84
CA LEU A 95 4.53 15.66 8.02
C LEU A 95 5.60 15.59 6.91
N ILE A 96 6.22 14.43 6.78
CA ILE A 96 7.13 14.08 5.69
C ILE A 96 6.50 12.97 4.86
N ARG A 97 6.39 13.14 3.54
CA ARG A 97 6.00 12.06 2.63
C ARG A 97 7.23 11.38 2.07
N LEU A 98 7.44 10.11 2.43
CA LEU A 98 8.47 9.27 1.84
C LEU A 98 7.90 8.62 0.57
N ARG A 99 8.54 8.86 -0.56
CA ARG A 99 8.14 8.29 -1.86
C ARG A 99 9.34 7.61 -2.49
N ARG A 100 9.10 6.45 -3.10
CA ARG A 100 10.07 5.85 -4.01
C ARG A 100 10.31 6.84 -5.17
N SER A 101 11.55 7.01 -5.59
CA SER A 101 11.84 7.69 -6.85
C SER A 101 11.14 6.89 -7.96
N THR A 102 10.19 7.52 -8.64
CA THR A 102 9.65 6.99 -9.88
C THR A 102 10.77 7.04 -10.92
N GLU A 103 11.31 5.89 -11.26
CA GLU A 103 12.07 5.77 -12.50
C GLU A 103 11.15 6.24 -13.63
N SER A 104 11.68 7.07 -14.52
CA SER A 104 10.97 7.48 -15.74
C SER A 104 10.47 6.21 -16.44
N ALA A 105 9.24 6.24 -16.95
CA ALA A 105 8.69 5.10 -17.69
C ALA A 105 9.73 4.62 -18.71
N GLU A 106 10.22 3.39 -18.52
CA GLU A 106 11.17 2.78 -19.44
C GLU A 106 10.52 2.67 -20.82
N GLU A 107 11.30 2.76 -21.88
CA GLU A 107 10.82 2.53 -23.23
C GLU A 107 10.17 1.14 -23.34
N GLY A 108 8.95 1.06 -23.89
CA GLY A 108 8.22 -0.20 -24.09
C GLY A 108 6.97 -0.39 -23.22
N PHE A 109 6.65 0.55 -22.31
CA PHE A 109 5.39 0.51 -21.57
C PHE A 109 4.26 1.18 -22.33
N VAL A 110 3.07 0.53 -22.29
CA VAL A 110 1.82 1.11 -22.74
C VAL A 110 0.99 1.49 -21.51
N SER A 111 0.59 2.75 -21.41
CA SER A 111 -0.17 3.25 -20.27
C SER A 111 -1.63 3.48 -20.65
N PHE A 112 -2.54 3.13 -19.75
CA PHE A 112 -3.99 3.29 -19.90
C PHE A 112 -4.53 4.13 -18.75
N LYS A 113 -5.62 4.86 -19.00
CA LYS A 113 -6.29 5.65 -17.96
C LYS A 113 -7.19 4.81 -17.06
N THR A 114 -7.75 3.72 -17.61
CA THR A 114 -8.66 2.82 -16.90
C THR A 114 -8.33 1.35 -17.14
N HIS A 115 -8.83 0.48 -16.27
CA HIS A 115 -8.71 -0.97 -16.42
C HIS A 115 -9.48 -1.48 -17.64
N GLU A 116 -10.60 -0.83 -17.99
CA GLU A 116 -11.42 -1.16 -19.15
C GLU A 116 -10.67 -0.89 -20.46
N GLU A 117 -10.00 0.25 -20.58
CA GLU A 117 -9.14 0.57 -21.73
C GLU A 117 -8.02 -0.46 -21.89
N CYS A 118 -7.36 -0.82 -20.80
CA CYS A 118 -6.33 -1.85 -20.76
C CYS A 118 -6.89 -3.21 -21.19
N SER A 119 -8.03 -3.62 -20.63
CA SER A 119 -8.70 -4.88 -20.97
C SER A 119 -9.10 -4.95 -22.45
N ALA A 120 -9.62 -3.85 -23.02
CA ALA A 120 -9.95 -3.75 -24.43
C ALA A 120 -8.70 -3.88 -25.33
N TRP A 121 -7.60 -3.23 -24.97
CA TRP A 121 -6.34 -3.34 -25.70
C TRP A 121 -5.78 -4.76 -25.65
N LEU A 122 -5.85 -5.43 -24.49
CA LEU A 122 -5.40 -6.81 -24.31
C LEU A 122 -6.13 -7.81 -25.21
N SER A 123 -7.37 -7.51 -25.64
CA SER A 123 -8.12 -8.38 -26.58
C SER A 123 -7.45 -8.53 -27.95
N PHE A 124 -6.55 -7.63 -28.30
CA PHE A 124 -5.79 -7.67 -29.57
C PHE A 124 -4.41 -8.30 -29.39
N GLN A 125 -4.05 -8.70 -28.16
CA GLN A 125 -2.75 -9.32 -27.89
C GLN A 125 -2.86 -10.84 -27.94
N THR A 126 -1.75 -11.49 -28.23
CA THR A 126 -1.65 -12.96 -28.23
C THR A 126 -0.84 -13.45 -27.03
N GLY A 127 -1.16 -14.65 -26.53
CA GLY A 127 -0.44 -15.28 -25.44
C GLY A 127 -1.12 -15.12 -24.09
N ASN A 128 -0.41 -15.51 -23.02
CA ASN A 128 -0.91 -15.46 -21.66
C ASN A 128 -0.71 -14.07 -21.04
N ILE A 129 -1.64 -13.65 -20.22
CA ILE A 129 -1.69 -12.35 -19.58
C ILE A 129 -1.51 -12.55 -18.08
N LEU A 130 -0.46 -11.99 -17.51
CA LEU A 130 -0.26 -11.97 -16.04
C LEU A 130 -0.75 -10.62 -15.48
N LEU A 131 -1.85 -10.65 -14.71
CA LEU A 131 -2.36 -9.50 -13.99
C LEU A 131 -1.70 -9.40 -12.61
N THR A 132 -1.08 -8.27 -12.33
CA THR A 132 -0.49 -7.93 -11.03
C THR A 132 -1.16 -6.72 -10.36
N THR A 133 -2.34 -6.33 -10.84
CA THR A 133 -3.12 -5.17 -10.39
C THR A 133 -3.85 -5.39 -9.06
N GLY A 134 -3.76 -6.60 -8.48
CA GLY A 134 -4.52 -7.00 -7.30
C GLY A 134 -5.92 -7.53 -7.65
N SER A 135 -6.75 -7.74 -6.62
CA SER A 135 -8.05 -8.42 -6.77
C SER A 135 -9.24 -7.48 -6.98
N LYS A 136 -9.12 -6.20 -6.64
CA LYS A 136 -10.27 -5.26 -6.62
C LYS A 136 -10.84 -4.98 -8.01
N ASP A 137 -9.96 -4.77 -8.99
CA ASP A 137 -10.34 -4.38 -10.36
C ASP A 137 -10.37 -5.56 -11.33
N LEU A 138 -10.34 -6.78 -10.78
CA LEU A 138 -10.30 -8.01 -11.55
C LEU A 138 -11.51 -8.19 -12.48
N GLY A 139 -12.68 -7.67 -12.07
CA GLY A 139 -13.90 -7.71 -12.85
C GLY A 139 -13.81 -7.03 -14.23
N SER A 140 -12.99 -6.00 -14.37
CA SER A 140 -12.78 -5.31 -15.67
C SER A 140 -12.07 -6.20 -16.70
N TYR A 141 -11.30 -7.17 -16.24
CA TYR A 141 -10.61 -8.14 -17.10
C TYR A 141 -11.37 -9.46 -17.24
N ALA A 142 -11.92 -9.99 -16.15
CA ALA A 142 -12.60 -11.28 -16.13
C ALA A 142 -13.92 -11.29 -16.92
N LYS A 143 -14.56 -10.13 -17.13
CA LYS A 143 -15.74 -9.96 -18.00
C LYS A 143 -15.41 -9.98 -19.49
N ASN A 144 -14.15 -9.85 -19.86
CA ASN A 144 -13.71 -9.84 -21.23
C ASN A 144 -13.48 -11.29 -21.71
N GLU A 145 -14.48 -11.85 -22.40
CA GLU A 145 -14.47 -13.24 -22.84
C GLU A 145 -13.31 -13.58 -23.78
N THR A 146 -12.73 -12.59 -24.47
CA THR A 146 -11.61 -12.80 -25.39
C THR A 146 -10.33 -13.18 -24.65
N ILE A 147 -10.10 -12.60 -23.47
CA ILE A 147 -8.86 -12.77 -22.71
C ILE A 147 -9.02 -13.67 -21.49
N LYS A 148 -10.24 -13.92 -21.04
CA LYS A 148 -10.55 -14.61 -19.78
C LYS A 148 -9.78 -15.92 -19.59
N ASN A 149 -9.70 -16.75 -20.64
CA ASN A 149 -9.05 -18.05 -20.60
C ASN A 149 -7.52 -17.98 -20.66
N HIS A 150 -6.96 -16.78 -20.84
CA HIS A 150 -5.52 -16.51 -20.90
C HIS A 150 -5.03 -15.71 -19.71
N LEU A 151 -5.91 -15.42 -18.71
CA LEU A 151 -5.58 -14.64 -17.53
C LEU A 151 -4.93 -15.51 -16.47
N PHE A 152 -3.78 -15.07 -16.00
CA PHE A 152 -3.11 -15.50 -14.78
C PHE A 152 -3.08 -14.34 -13.83
N VAL A 153 -3.51 -14.55 -12.58
CA VAL A 153 -3.69 -13.46 -11.63
C VAL A 153 -2.80 -13.68 -10.42
N ARG A 154 -2.00 -12.66 -10.10
CA ARG A 154 -1.21 -12.63 -8.87
C ARG A 154 -1.85 -11.69 -7.87
N VAL A 155 -2.27 -12.24 -6.72
CA VAL A 155 -2.85 -11.48 -5.59
C VAL A 155 -2.13 -11.83 -4.29
N LEU A 156 -2.29 -10.97 -3.28
CA LEU A 156 -1.87 -11.32 -1.92
C LEU A 156 -2.80 -12.42 -1.37
N PRO A 157 -2.28 -13.37 -0.57
CA PRO A 157 -3.01 -14.54 -0.08
C PRO A 157 -3.94 -14.16 1.11
N GLY A 158 -4.87 -13.25 0.88
CA GLY A 158 -5.90 -12.85 1.84
C GLY A 158 -7.26 -13.42 1.46
N GLU A 159 -8.12 -13.73 2.44
CA GLU A 159 -9.46 -14.29 2.22
C GLU A 159 -10.29 -13.47 1.24
N GLU A 160 -10.27 -12.14 1.36
CA GLU A 160 -10.98 -11.24 0.45
C GLU A 160 -10.47 -11.35 -0.99
N SER A 161 -9.15 -11.42 -1.18
CA SER A 161 -8.55 -11.57 -2.50
C SER A 161 -8.95 -12.90 -3.15
N ILE A 162 -8.91 -13.98 -2.39
CA ILE A 162 -9.32 -15.32 -2.85
C ILE A 162 -10.81 -15.31 -3.22
N ARG A 163 -11.66 -14.73 -2.37
CA ARG A 163 -13.10 -14.59 -2.63
C ARG A 163 -13.38 -13.81 -3.92
N LEU A 164 -12.66 -12.70 -4.14
CA LEU A 164 -12.81 -11.89 -5.35
C LEU A 164 -12.34 -12.64 -6.60
N CYS A 165 -11.25 -13.41 -6.54
CA CYS A 165 -10.81 -14.27 -7.62
C CYS A 165 -11.89 -15.29 -7.98
N THR A 166 -12.40 -16.03 -6.99
CA THR A 166 -13.45 -17.03 -7.18
C THR A 166 -14.73 -16.42 -7.76
N ALA A 167 -15.16 -15.25 -7.25
CA ALA A 167 -16.34 -14.53 -7.74
C ALA A 167 -16.21 -14.10 -9.22
N ASN A 168 -14.98 -13.93 -9.70
CA ASN A 168 -14.68 -13.59 -11.11
C ASN A 168 -14.33 -14.83 -11.96
N GLY A 169 -14.52 -16.06 -11.42
CA GLY A 169 -14.28 -17.30 -12.14
C GLY A 169 -12.80 -17.65 -12.33
N ILE A 170 -11.93 -17.05 -11.52
CA ILE A 170 -10.49 -17.33 -11.51
C ILE A 170 -10.21 -18.24 -10.32
N THR A 171 -9.96 -19.51 -10.63
CA THR A 171 -9.61 -20.56 -9.66
C THR A 171 -8.20 -21.03 -9.96
N GLY A 172 -7.36 -21.12 -8.90
CA GLY A 172 -5.99 -21.67 -8.99
C GLY A 172 -5.98 -23.17 -8.88
#